data_b29775b97ffa60c98ca92cec5ee687aa
#
_entry.id   b29775b97ffa60c98ca92cec5ee687aa
#
_cell.length_a   1.000
_cell.length_b   1.000
_cell.length_c   1.000
_cell.angle_alpha   90.00
_cell.angle_beta   90.00
_cell.angle_gamma   90.00
#
_symmetry.space_group_name_H-M   'P 1'
#
loop_
_entity.id
_entity.type
_entity.pdbx_description
1 polymer ?
#
loop_
_entity_poly.entity_id
_entity_poly.type
_entity_poly.pdbx_seq_one_letter_code
_entity_poly.pdbx_strand_id
1 'polypeptide(L)'
;MGSEMCKRDRAYPLEKPLTMEVKGRNLIEGVPRTVTIDDSEIREALSECVATILNAVRVALERTPPELSADISDRGIVLTGGGALLKNLDKRIREETGLPVSIADDPLASVVLGTGKMLSDFKLLRQVCID
;
A
#
# COMPACT_ATOMS: atom_id res chain seq x y z
N MET A 1 11.36 -13.91 7.30
CA MET A 1 10.82 -12.67 7.93
C MET A 1 9.79 -11.95 7.07
N GLY A 2 9.96 -11.81 5.77
CA GLY A 2 9.01 -11.07 4.91
C GLY A 2 7.60 -11.65 4.81
N SER A 3 7.41 -12.97 4.87
CA SER A 3 6.09 -13.60 4.70
C SER A 3 5.17 -13.47 5.92
N GLU A 4 5.72 -13.34 7.13
CA GLU A 4 4.93 -13.21 8.36
C GLU A 4 4.49 -11.76 8.61
N MET A 5 5.33 -10.77 8.30
CA MET A 5 4.92 -9.35 8.33
C MET A 5 3.78 -9.09 7.35
N CYS A 6 3.84 -9.67 6.14
CA CYS A 6 2.77 -9.54 5.15
C CYS A 6 1.45 -10.22 5.56
N LYS A 7 1.47 -11.16 6.48
CA LYS A 7 0.24 -11.79 7.01
C LYS A 7 -0.45 -10.93 8.07
N ARG A 8 0.28 -10.05 8.72
CA ARG A 8 -0.17 -9.21 9.82
C ARG A 8 -0.86 -7.93 9.35
N ASP A 9 -0.29 -7.26 8.34
CA ASP A 9 -0.73 -5.94 7.92
C ASP A 9 -1.80 -6.05 6.81
N ARG A 10 -3.05 -5.68 7.12
CA ARG A 10 -4.19 -5.85 6.22
C ARG A 10 -5.15 -4.69 6.27
N ALA A 11 -5.54 -4.23 5.07
CA ALA A 11 -6.45 -3.10 4.91
C ALA A 11 -7.92 -3.50 4.75
N TYR A 12 -8.22 -4.81 4.49
CA TYR A 12 -9.56 -5.31 4.17
C TYR A 12 -9.83 -6.66 4.84
N PRO A 13 -11.09 -6.98 5.22
CA PRO A 13 -11.47 -8.24 5.83
C PRO A 13 -11.10 -9.45 4.98
N LEU A 14 -10.71 -10.53 5.64
CA LEU A 14 -10.48 -11.82 5.00
C LEU A 14 -11.70 -12.72 5.10
N GLU A 15 -11.80 -13.67 4.17
CA GLU A 15 -12.79 -14.73 4.23
C GLU A 15 -12.55 -15.69 5.43
N LYS A 16 -11.29 -15.85 5.83
CA LYS A 16 -10.91 -16.64 7.00
C LYS A 16 -10.11 -15.79 7.99
N PRO A 17 -10.51 -15.70 9.27
CA PRO A 17 -9.75 -15.00 10.29
C PRO A 17 -8.38 -15.66 10.48
N LEU A 18 -7.35 -14.84 10.66
CA LEU A 18 -6.00 -15.29 10.98
C LEU A 18 -5.58 -14.74 12.33
N THR A 19 -4.93 -15.59 13.09
CA THR A 19 -4.38 -15.25 14.40
C THR A 19 -2.86 -15.37 14.39
N MET A 20 -2.21 -14.61 15.25
CA MET A 20 -0.77 -14.60 15.43
C MET A 20 -0.42 -14.44 16.90
N GLU A 21 0.56 -15.22 17.36
CA GLU A 21 1.12 -15.04 18.68
C GLU A 21 2.28 -14.05 18.64
N VAL A 22 2.22 -13.06 19.54
CA VAL A 22 3.29 -12.08 19.75
C VAL A 22 3.84 -12.25 21.16
N LYS A 23 5.15 -12.38 21.25
CA LYS A 23 5.87 -12.46 22.53
C LYS A 23 6.43 -11.08 22.87
N GLY A 24 6.13 -10.62 24.05
CA GLY A 24 6.61 -9.35 24.58
C GLY A 24 6.90 -9.43 26.06
N ARG A 25 7.45 -8.35 26.61
CA ARG A 25 7.66 -8.19 28.05
C ARG A 25 6.48 -7.45 28.66
N ASN A 26 5.87 -8.04 29.67
CA ASN A 26 4.91 -7.30 30.50
C ASN A 26 5.67 -6.24 31.30
N LEU A 27 5.37 -4.96 31.05
CA LEU A 27 6.07 -3.84 31.67
C LEU A 27 5.76 -3.69 33.17
N ILE A 28 4.64 -4.22 33.64
CA ILE A 28 4.21 -4.16 35.05
C ILE A 28 4.91 -5.25 35.86
N GLU A 29 4.89 -6.47 35.34
CA GLU A 29 5.43 -7.65 36.06
C GLU A 29 6.87 -7.99 35.67
N GLY A 30 7.35 -7.43 34.57
CA GLY A 30 8.71 -7.64 34.07
C GLY A 30 8.97 -9.03 33.46
N VAL A 31 7.96 -9.89 33.37
CA VAL A 31 8.05 -11.26 32.83
C VAL A 31 7.65 -11.33 31.36
N PRO A 32 8.18 -12.29 30.59
CA PRO A 32 7.73 -12.55 29.22
C PRO A 32 6.26 -12.97 29.19
N ARG A 33 5.50 -12.39 28.27
CA ARG A 33 4.10 -12.74 28.03
C ARG A 33 3.85 -12.97 26.55
N THR A 34 3.05 -13.97 26.24
CA THR A 34 2.56 -14.23 24.89
C THR A 34 1.11 -13.73 24.78
N VAL A 35 0.83 -12.94 23.75
CA VAL A 35 -0.51 -12.44 23.44
C VAL A 35 -0.88 -12.91 22.04
N THR A 36 -2.07 -13.46 21.90
CA THR A 36 -2.64 -13.81 20.59
C THR A 36 -3.40 -12.62 20.08
N ILE A 37 -3.06 -12.16 18.88
CA ILE A 37 -3.75 -11.08 18.16
C ILE A 37 -4.37 -11.63 16.89
N ASP A 38 -5.50 -11.08 16.49
CA ASP A 38 -6.19 -11.46 15.26
C ASP A 38 -6.06 -10.38 14.18
N ASP A 39 -6.46 -10.70 12.96
CA ASP A 39 -6.42 -9.78 11.84
C ASP A 39 -7.43 -8.63 11.99
N SER A 40 -8.48 -8.83 12.76
CA SER A 40 -9.49 -7.81 13.05
C SER A 40 -8.92 -6.70 13.93
N GLU A 41 -8.19 -7.05 14.98
CA GLU A 41 -7.52 -6.08 15.86
C GLU A 41 -6.48 -5.25 15.10
N ILE A 42 -5.71 -5.90 14.22
CA ILE A 42 -4.71 -5.20 13.39
C ILE A 42 -5.38 -4.28 12.38
N ARG A 43 -6.45 -4.73 11.75
CA ARG A 43 -7.21 -3.93 10.79
C ARG A 43 -7.82 -2.69 11.45
N GLU A 44 -8.35 -2.83 12.66
CA GLU A 44 -8.88 -1.71 13.44
C GLU A 44 -7.77 -0.72 13.78
N ALA A 45 -6.61 -1.21 14.23
CA ALA A 45 -5.45 -0.36 14.52
C ALA A 45 -4.91 0.39 13.30
N LEU A 46 -5.02 -0.19 12.09
CA LEU A 46 -4.57 0.42 10.83
C LEU A 46 -5.65 1.27 10.15
N SER A 47 -6.89 1.22 10.61
CA SER A 47 -8.03 1.85 9.92
C SER A 47 -7.86 3.34 9.68
N GLU A 48 -7.31 4.06 10.64
CA GLU A 48 -7.06 5.50 10.54
C GLU A 48 -5.97 5.83 9.50
N CYS A 49 -4.89 5.05 9.48
CA CYS A 49 -3.83 5.20 8.50
C CYS A 49 -4.33 4.90 7.08
N VAL A 50 -5.12 3.84 6.93
CA VAL A 50 -5.73 3.47 5.64
C VAL A 50 -6.72 4.54 5.18
N ALA A 51 -7.55 5.08 6.08
CA ALA A 51 -8.46 6.18 5.76
C ALA A 51 -7.72 7.43 5.29
N THR A 52 -6.58 7.75 5.87
CA THR A 52 -5.72 8.86 5.45
C THR A 52 -5.20 8.65 4.02
N ILE A 53 -4.76 7.43 3.69
CA ILE A 53 -4.30 7.08 2.34
C ILE A 53 -5.46 7.21 1.34
N LEU A 54 -6.63 6.68 1.65
CA LEU A 54 -7.81 6.76 0.79
C LEU A 54 -8.24 8.21 0.52
N ASN A 55 -8.22 9.04 1.56
CA ASN A 55 -8.53 10.47 1.41
C ASN A 55 -7.51 11.18 0.51
N ALA A 56 -6.22 10.89 0.65
CA ALA A 56 -5.18 11.44 -0.20
C ALA A 56 -5.37 11.04 -1.67
N VAL A 57 -5.73 9.79 -1.94
CA VAL A 57 -6.05 9.31 -3.30
C VAL A 57 -7.27 10.05 -3.86
N ARG A 58 -8.34 10.19 -3.07
CA ARG A 58 -9.55 10.92 -3.48
C ARG A 58 -9.24 12.38 -3.84
N VAL A 59 -8.52 13.09 -2.99
CA VAL A 59 -8.12 14.48 -3.23
C VAL A 59 -7.24 14.61 -4.49
N ALA A 60 -6.34 13.65 -4.72
CA ALA A 60 -5.53 13.63 -5.94
C ALA A 60 -6.39 13.46 -7.20
N LEU A 61 -7.37 12.56 -7.17
CA LEU A 61 -8.30 12.34 -8.26
C LEU A 61 -9.19 13.57 -8.53
N GLU A 62 -9.67 14.23 -7.49
CA GLU A 62 -10.46 15.47 -7.61
C GLU A 62 -9.69 16.63 -8.24
N ARG A 63 -8.38 16.70 -8.01
CA ARG A 63 -7.49 17.70 -8.58
C ARG A 63 -6.98 17.36 -9.98
N THR A 64 -7.24 16.16 -10.45
CA THR A 64 -6.76 15.67 -11.74
C THR A 64 -7.58 16.31 -12.87
N PRO A 65 -6.95 16.87 -13.92
CA PRO A 65 -7.65 17.40 -15.09
C PRO A 65 -8.52 16.34 -15.79
N PRO A 66 -9.64 16.74 -16.42
CA PRO A 66 -10.58 15.81 -17.05
C PRO A 66 -9.96 14.85 -18.08
N GLU A 67 -9.00 15.33 -18.86
CA GLU A 67 -8.31 14.50 -19.88
C GLU A 67 -7.55 13.34 -19.24
N LEU A 68 -6.85 13.61 -18.12
CA LEU A 68 -6.12 12.59 -17.39
C LEU A 68 -7.06 11.68 -16.59
N SER A 69 -8.18 12.20 -16.13
CA SER A 69 -9.19 11.39 -15.44
C SER A 69 -9.78 10.30 -16.33
N ALA A 70 -9.96 10.58 -17.62
CA ALA A 70 -10.38 9.58 -18.60
C ALA A 70 -9.33 8.46 -18.74
N ASP A 71 -8.06 8.82 -18.87
CA ASP A 71 -6.97 7.84 -18.93
C ASP A 71 -6.86 6.99 -17.65
N ILE A 72 -7.08 7.58 -16.49
CA ILE A 72 -7.07 6.86 -15.21
C ILE A 72 -8.25 5.88 -15.14
N SER A 73 -9.41 6.23 -15.68
CA SER A 73 -10.57 5.32 -15.72
C SER A 73 -10.29 4.07 -16.55
N ASP A 74 -9.54 4.21 -17.62
CA ASP A 74 -9.21 3.11 -18.53
C ASP A 74 -8.01 2.28 -18.03
N ARG A 75 -6.94 2.95 -17.60
CA ARG A 75 -5.69 2.30 -17.20
C ARG A 75 -5.64 1.90 -15.72
N GLY A 76 -6.41 2.57 -14.89
CA GLY A 76 -6.46 2.34 -13.45
C GLY A 76 -5.29 2.98 -12.68
N ILE A 77 -5.17 2.53 -11.44
CA ILE A 77 -4.15 2.95 -10.48
C ILE A 77 -3.15 1.82 -10.27
N VAL A 78 -1.87 2.13 -10.32
CA VAL A 78 -0.80 1.16 -10.01
C VAL A 78 -0.16 1.53 -8.68
N LEU A 79 -0.21 0.61 -7.72
CA LEU A 79 0.41 0.75 -6.42
C LEU A 79 1.86 0.31 -6.47
N THR A 80 2.75 1.11 -5.92
CA THR A 80 4.18 0.83 -5.82
C THR A 80 4.73 1.25 -4.45
N GLY A 81 5.99 0.89 -4.17
CA GLY A 81 6.61 1.12 -2.89
C GLY A 81 6.24 0.08 -1.82
N GLY A 82 6.84 0.17 -0.65
CA GLY A 82 6.63 -0.77 0.45
C GLY A 82 5.19 -0.82 0.96
N GLY A 83 4.47 0.30 0.93
CA GLY A 83 3.06 0.38 1.32
C GLY A 83 2.12 -0.44 0.43
N ALA A 84 2.49 -0.68 -0.84
CA ALA A 84 1.73 -1.52 -1.75
C ALA A 84 1.67 -3.00 -1.32
N LEU A 85 2.59 -3.42 -0.45
CA LEU A 85 2.63 -4.76 0.13
C LEU A 85 1.61 -4.97 1.26
N LEU A 86 0.95 -3.91 1.71
CA LEU A 86 -0.15 -4.03 2.66
C LEU A 86 -1.29 -4.82 2.03
N LYS A 87 -1.61 -5.97 2.63
CA LYS A 87 -2.57 -6.91 2.04
C LYS A 87 -3.96 -6.29 1.90
N ASN A 88 -4.54 -6.48 0.70
CA ASN A 88 -5.87 -6.02 0.34
C ASN A 88 -6.04 -4.50 0.33
N LEU A 89 -4.96 -3.71 0.34
CA LEU A 89 -5.03 -2.27 0.14
C LEU A 89 -5.58 -1.93 -1.25
N ASP A 90 -5.18 -2.68 -2.27
CA ASP A 90 -5.69 -2.57 -3.63
C ASP A 90 -7.22 -2.75 -3.71
N LYS A 91 -7.75 -3.75 -2.99
CA LYS A 91 -9.20 -3.97 -2.90
C LYS A 91 -9.91 -2.80 -2.23
N ARG A 92 -9.33 -2.28 -1.15
CA ARG A 92 -9.91 -1.17 -0.42
C ARG A 92 -9.96 0.11 -1.25
N ILE A 93 -8.89 0.42 -1.98
CA ILE A 93 -8.84 1.58 -2.89
C ILE A 93 -9.83 1.39 -4.05
N ARG A 94 -9.94 0.18 -4.61
CA ARG A 94 -10.88 -0.13 -5.69
C ARG A 94 -12.33 0.08 -5.27
N GLU A 95 -12.70 -0.33 -4.08
CA GLU A 95 -14.05 -0.12 -3.53
C GLU A 95 -14.37 1.36 -3.32
N GLU A 96 -13.42 2.12 -2.79
CA GLU A 96 -13.63 3.55 -2.51
C GLU A 96 -13.64 4.42 -3.77
N THR A 97 -12.84 4.07 -4.77
CA THR A 97 -12.67 4.89 -5.99
C THR A 97 -13.49 4.39 -7.18
N GLY A 98 -13.87 3.11 -7.18
CA GLY A 98 -14.50 2.48 -8.34
C GLY A 98 -13.56 2.24 -9.52
N LEU A 99 -12.26 2.52 -9.38
CA LEU A 99 -11.26 2.41 -10.43
C LEU A 99 -10.52 1.07 -10.36
N PRO A 100 -10.02 0.54 -11.50
CA PRO A 100 -9.11 -0.60 -11.49
C PRO A 100 -7.85 -0.27 -10.70
N VAL A 101 -7.43 -1.17 -9.81
CA VAL A 101 -6.21 -1.00 -9.01
C VAL A 101 -5.38 -2.26 -9.12
N SER A 102 -4.11 -2.11 -9.43
CA SER A 102 -3.13 -3.19 -9.51
C SER A 102 -1.88 -2.87 -8.68
N ILE A 103 -1.13 -3.90 -8.35
CA ILE A 103 0.16 -3.77 -7.66
C ILE A 103 1.24 -3.99 -8.70
N ALA A 104 2.29 -3.17 -8.68
CA ALA A 104 3.45 -3.35 -9.57
C ALA A 104 4.12 -4.71 -9.33
N ASP A 105 4.73 -5.29 -10.38
CA ASP A 105 5.39 -6.61 -10.31
C ASP A 105 6.46 -6.67 -9.23
N ASP A 106 7.26 -5.60 -9.10
CA ASP A 106 8.22 -5.42 -8.01
C ASP A 106 8.01 -4.03 -7.38
N PRO A 107 7.10 -3.90 -6.41
CA PRO A 107 6.75 -2.61 -5.85
C PRO A 107 7.91 -1.92 -5.11
N LEU A 108 8.84 -2.68 -4.54
CA LEU A 108 10.01 -2.12 -3.84
C LEU A 108 11.06 -1.59 -4.80
N ALA A 109 11.22 -2.20 -5.96
CA ALA A 109 12.24 -1.85 -6.95
C ALA A 109 11.74 -0.93 -8.07
N SER A 110 10.45 -0.68 -8.17
CA SER A 110 9.84 0.08 -9.29
C SER A 110 10.48 1.45 -9.51
N VAL A 111 10.76 2.19 -8.45
CA VAL A 111 11.38 3.54 -8.52
C VAL A 111 12.81 3.44 -9.05
N VAL A 112 13.60 2.49 -8.53
CA VAL A 112 15.00 2.28 -8.94
C VAL A 112 15.07 1.83 -10.40
N LEU A 113 14.20 0.91 -10.81
CA LEU A 113 14.13 0.42 -12.19
C LEU A 113 13.69 1.53 -13.15
N GLY A 114 12.75 2.37 -12.76
CA GLY A 114 12.32 3.54 -13.52
C GLY A 114 13.45 4.55 -13.69
N THR A 115 14.15 4.87 -12.62
CA THR A 115 15.32 5.76 -12.65
C THR A 115 16.43 5.19 -13.52
N GLY A 116 16.68 3.88 -13.43
CA GLY A 116 17.67 3.19 -14.29
C GLY A 116 17.33 3.29 -15.78
N LYS A 117 16.05 3.16 -16.14
CA LYS A 117 15.61 3.35 -17.53
C LYS A 117 15.84 4.78 -18.01
N MET A 118 15.54 5.78 -17.17
CA MET A 118 15.80 7.19 -17.50
C MET A 118 17.28 7.47 -17.74
N LEU A 119 18.17 6.93 -16.92
CA LEU A 119 19.61 7.07 -17.10
C LEU A 119 20.14 6.40 -18.38
N SER A 120 19.45 5.38 -18.87
CA SER A 120 19.80 4.68 -20.12
C SER A 120 19.27 5.41 -21.37
N ASP A 121 18.31 6.30 -21.24
CA ASP A 121 17.72 7.07 -22.32
C ASP A 121 17.99 8.57 -22.15
N PHE A 122 19.05 9.05 -22.83
CA PHE A 122 19.43 10.47 -22.77
C PHE A 122 18.37 11.44 -23.31
N LYS A 123 17.48 11.00 -24.20
CA LYS A 123 16.38 11.86 -24.70
C LYS A 123 15.33 12.04 -23.61
N LEU A 124 14.97 10.97 -22.94
CA LEU A 124 14.04 11.00 -21.82
C LEU A 124 14.61 11.79 -20.64
N LEU A 125 15.88 11.61 -20.35
CA LEU A 125 16.59 12.32 -19.28
C LEU A 125 16.52 13.84 -19.46
N ARG A 126 16.77 14.34 -20.69
CA ARG A 126 16.67 15.78 -21.00
C ARG A 126 15.26 16.36 -20.84
N GLN A 127 14.22 15.56 -21.02
CA GLN A 127 12.84 16.01 -20.86
C GLN A 127 12.41 16.11 -19.40
N VAL A 128 13.06 15.39 -18.51
CA VAL A 128 12.68 15.23 -17.10
C VAL A 128 13.63 16.00 -16.16
N CYS A 129 14.87 16.27 -16.57
CA CYS A 129 15.78 17.10 -15.80
C CYS A 129 15.25 18.54 -15.74
N ILE A 130 15.09 19.02 -14.53
CA ILE A 130 14.84 20.45 -14.25
C ILE A 130 16.22 21.08 -14.08
N ASP A 131 16.56 22.02 -14.98
CA ASP A 131 17.76 22.83 -14.85
C ASP A 131 17.64 23.83 -13.68
#